data_6520fb243312e23ff66698056506c94d
#
_entry.id   6520fb243312e23ff66698056506c94d
#
_cell.length_a   1.000
_cell.length_b   1.000
_cell.length_c   1.000
_cell.angle_alpha   90.00
_cell.angle_beta   90.00
_cell.angle_gamma   90.00
#
_symmetry.space_group_name_H-M   'P 1'
#
loop_
_entity.id
_entity.type
_entity.pdbx_description
1 polymer ?
#
loop_
_entity_poly.entity_id
_entity_poly.type
_entity_poly.pdbx_seq_one_letter_code
_entity_poly.pdbx_strand_id
1 'polypeptide(L)'
;MHATITDWETEMPATPESFVEAVGDYFEEFRKVGATNLRVVKTGDNRVCTMTLWPDEETANFAIEAIEALASSVQGVKFITAEKGPLLAEFD
;
A
#
# COMPACT_ATOMS: atom_id res chain seq x y z
N MET A 1 5.45 9.15 13.68
CA MET A 1 5.18 8.51 12.38
C MET A 1 3.73 8.09 12.27
N HIS A 2 3.22 8.08 11.07
CA HIS A 2 1.87 7.63 10.75
C HIS A 2 1.96 6.37 9.89
N ALA A 3 1.02 5.44 10.08
CA ALA A 3 0.98 4.21 9.31
C ALA A 3 -0.30 4.14 8.48
N THR A 4 -0.21 3.51 7.31
CA THR A 4 -1.38 3.19 6.51
C THR A 4 -1.42 1.68 6.26
N ILE A 5 -2.63 1.12 6.28
CA ILE A 5 -2.87 -0.28 5.97
C ILE A 5 -3.95 -0.30 4.88
N THR A 6 -3.63 -0.89 3.74
CA THR A 6 -4.56 -0.95 2.61
C THR A 6 -4.80 -2.40 2.21
N ASP A 7 -6.06 -2.73 1.92
CA ASP A 7 -6.46 -4.05 1.46
C ASP A 7 -6.87 -3.99 0.00
N TRP A 8 -6.44 -4.99 -0.75
CA TRP A 8 -6.65 -5.09 -2.19
C TRP A 8 -7.15 -6.47 -2.58
N GLU A 9 -7.94 -6.50 -3.65
CA GLU A 9 -8.37 -7.74 -4.29
C GLU A 9 -7.75 -7.82 -5.68
N THR A 10 -7.28 -9.01 -6.06
CA THR A 10 -6.66 -9.22 -7.36
C THR A 10 -7.49 -10.19 -8.20
N GLU A 11 -7.51 -10.01 -9.52
CA GLU A 11 -8.22 -10.91 -10.43
C GLU A 11 -7.54 -12.28 -10.51
N MET A 12 -6.21 -12.28 -10.46
CA MET A 12 -5.38 -13.49 -10.48
C MET A 12 -4.70 -13.65 -9.14
N PRO A 13 -4.38 -14.89 -8.73
CA PRO A 13 -3.61 -15.07 -7.50
C PRO A 13 -2.32 -14.24 -7.52
N ALA A 14 -2.09 -13.49 -6.45
CA ALA A 14 -0.94 -12.59 -6.38
C ALA A 14 0.35 -13.36 -6.14
N THR A 15 1.39 -13.00 -6.88
CA THR A 15 2.76 -13.49 -6.65
C THR A 15 3.65 -12.27 -6.41
N PRO A 16 4.82 -12.45 -5.77
CA PRO A 16 5.74 -11.32 -5.58
C PRO A 16 6.07 -10.62 -6.90
N GLU A 17 6.30 -11.39 -7.94
CA GLU A 17 6.66 -10.84 -9.25
C GLU A 17 5.51 -10.07 -9.89
N SER A 18 4.31 -10.63 -9.85
CA SER A 18 3.15 -9.97 -10.48
C SER A 18 2.79 -8.68 -9.77
N PHE A 19 2.91 -8.65 -8.45
CA PHE A 19 2.59 -7.45 -7.69
C PHE A 19 3.62 -6.35 -7.93
N VAL A 20 4.91 -6.67 -7.90
CA VAL A 20 5.97 -5.70 -8.16
C VAL A 20 5.86 -5.13 -9.57
N GLU A 21 5.54 -5.97 -10.56
CA GLU A 21 5.34 -5.52 -11.93
C GLU A 21 4.18 -4.53 -12.04
N ALA A 22 3.09 -4.80 -11.32
CA ALA A 22 1.90 -3.95 -11.40
C ALA A 22 2.06 -2.60 -10.69
N VAL A 23 2.71 -2.58 -9.51
CA VAL A 23 2.71 -1.41 -8.64
C VAL A 23 4.09 -0.94 -8.19
N GLY A 24 5.16 -1.58 -8.62
CA GLY A 24 6.51 -1.24 -8.15
C GLY A 24 6.91 0.21 -8.39
N ASP A 25 6.56 0.77 -9.54
CA ASP A 25 6.88 2.17 -9.88
C ASP A 25 6.19 3.15 -8.91
N TYR A 26 4.99 2.81 -8.46
CA TYR A 26 4.25 3.65 -7.52
C TYR A 26 4.91 3.63 -6.14
N PHE A 27 5.44 2.49 -5.72
CA PHE A 27 6.17 2.41 -4.46
C PHE A 27 7.43 3.28 -4.49
N GLU A 28 8.12 3.35 -5.63
CA GLU A 28 9.27 4.23 -5.78
C GLU A 28 8.87 5.70 -5.61
N GLU A 29 7.73 6.10 -6.17
CA GLU A 29 7.22 7.46 -5.99
C GLU A 29 6.88 7.73 -4.52
N PHE A 30 6.31 6.76 -3.81
CA PHE A 30 6.01 6.92 -2.40
C PHE A 30 7.27 7.08 -1.55
N ARG A 31 8.35 6.40 -1.90
CA ARG A 31 9.63 6.56 -1.20
C ARG A 31 10.16 7.98 -1.31
N LYS A 32 9.93 8.63 -2.42
CA LYS A 32 10.37 10.01 -2.62
C LYS A 32 9.70 11.00 -1.68
N VAL A 33 8.50 10.69 -1.20
CA VAL A 33 7.78 11.53 -0.24
C VAL A 33 7.91 11.03 1.19
N GLY A 34 8.82 10.09 1.44
CA GLY A 34 9.16 9.68 2.80
C GLY A 34 8.61 8.34 3.27
N ALA A 35 8.02 7.54 2.37
CA ALA A 35 7.52 6.22 2.75
C ALA A 35 8.66 5.30 3.16
N THR A 36 8.45 4.55 4.24
CA THR A 36 9.39 3.56 4.72
C THR A 36 8.64 2.29 5.13
N ASN A 37 9.38 1.19 5.30
CA ASN A 37 8.82 -0.09 5.76
C ASN A 37 7.63 -0.55 4.90
N LEU A 38 7.79 -0.47 3.59
CA LEU A 38 6.79 -0.94 2.63
C LEU A 38 6.73 -2.46 2.69
N ARG A 39 5.59 -3.00 3.07
CA ARG A 39 5.39 -4.45 3.17
C ARG A 39 4.10 -4.83 2.46
N VAL A 40 4.14 -5.94 1.74
CA VAL A 40 2.97 -6.49 1.06
C VAL A 40 2.81 -7.93 1.54
N VAL A 41 1.63 -8.24 2.04
CA VAL A 41 1.32 -9.56 2.59
C VAL A 41 0.15 -10.15 1.83
N LYS A 42 0.30 -11.39 1.37
CA LYS A 42 -0.80 -12.12 0.75
C LYS A 42 -1.70 -12.66 1.85
N THR A 43 -2.92 -12.15 1.92
CA THR A 43 -3.88 -12.52 2.98
C THR A 43 -4.92 -13.56 2.52
N GLY A 44 -4.95 -13.85 1.24
CA GLY A 44 -5.81 -14.85 0.64
C GLY A 44 -5.38 -15.10 -0.79
N ASP A 45 -6.03 -16.03 -1.50
CA ASP A 45 -5.63 -16.36 -2.87
C ASP A 45 -5.68 -15.13 -3.78
N ASN A 46 -6.69 -14.28 -3.59
CA ASN A 46 -6.89 -13.08 -4.39
C ASN A 46 -6.93 -11.81 -3.52
N ARG A 47 -6.26 -11.84 -2.37
CA ARG A 47 -6.24 -10.70 -1.44
C ARG A 47 -4.81 -10.39 -1.02
N VAL A 48 -4.49 -9.11 -1.01
CA VAL A 48 -3.21 -8.62 -0.47
C VAL A 48 -3.46 -7.44 0.44
N CYS A 49 -2.57 -7.29 1.41
CA CYS A 49 -2.58 -6.19 2.36
C CYS A 49 -1.23 -5.48 2.27
N THR A 50 -1.25 -4.16 2.17
CA THR A 50 -0.01 -3.38 2.16
C THR A 50 0.06 -2.53 3.42
N MET A 51 1.27 -2.42 3.98
CA MET A 51 1.54 -1.61 5.17
C MET A 51 2.70 -0.69 4.86
N THR A 52 2.55 0.59 5.21
CA THR A 52 3.55 1.61 4.92
C THR A 52 3.64 2.57 6.09
N LEU A 53 4.85 3.02 6.40
CA LEU A 53 5.08 4.09 7.38
C LEU A 53 5.37 5.40 6.65
N TRP A 54 4.80 6.48 7.16
CA TRP A 54 4.94 7.83 6.62
C TRP A 54 5.50 8.76 7.71
N PRO A 55 6.22 9.83 7.32
CA PRO A 55 6.81 10.72 8.32
C PRO A 55 5.78 11.46 9.19
N ASP A 56 4.60 11.77 8.64
CA ASP A 56 3.56 12.50 9.36
C ASP A 56 2.16 12.18 8.82
N GLU A 57 1.15 12.70 9.49
CA GLU A 57 -0.25 12.48 9.14
C GLU A 57 -0.61 13.09 7.79
N GLU A 58 -0.08 14.27 7.50
CA GLU A 58 -0.37 14.96 6.24
C GLU A 58 0.11 14.14 5.04
N THR A 59 1.31 13.60 5.13
CA THR A 59 1.86 12.72 4.08
C THR A 59 1.04 11.44 3.95
N ALA A 60 0.61 10.86 5.07
CA ALA A 60 -0.23 9.67 5.05
C ALA A 60 -1.58 9.93 4.37
N ASN A 61 -2.20 11.08 4.64
CA ASN A 61 -3.46 11.46 4.01
C ASN A 61 -3.30 11.64 2.51
N PHE A 62 -2.24 12.31 2.09
CA PHE A 62 -1.91 12.48 0.68
C PHE A 62 -1.71 11.13 0.00
N ALA A 63 -1.01 10.22 0.67
CA ALA A 63 -0.73 8.89 0.13
C ALA A 63 -2.00 8.07 -0.07
N ILE A 64 -2.96 8.14 0.86
CA ILE A 64 -4.23 7.42 0.71
C ILE A 64 -5.00 7.92 -0.50
N GLU A 65 -5.04 9.24 -0.71
CA GLU A 65 -5.69 9.80 -1.89
C GLU A 65 -5.02 9.32 -3.18
N ALA A 66 -3.68 9.29 -3.19
CA ALA A 66 -2.93 8.79 -4.33
C ALA A 66 -3.17 7.30 -4.57
N ILE A 67 -3.28 6.51 -3.50
CA ILE A 67 -3.56 5.08 -3.59
C ILE A 67 -4.96 4.83 -4.17
N GLU A 68 -5.96 5.59 -3.76
CA GLU A 68 -7.31 5.47 -4.30
C GLU A 68 -7.35 5.82 -5.79
N ALA A 69 -6.63 6.87 -6.18
CA ALA A 69 -6.53 7.24 -7.59
C ALA A 69 -5.81 6.17 -8.41
N LEU A 70 -4.76 5.58 -7.83
CA LEU A 70 -4.02 4.48 -8.43
C LEU A 70 -4.91 3.28 -8.70
N ALA A 71 -5.79 2.95 -7.76
CA ALA A 71 -6.66 1.78 -7.87
C ALA A 71 -7.52 1.80 -9.12
N SER A 72 -7.88 2.98 -9.61
CA SER A 72 -8.70 3.11 -10.81
C SER A 72 -7.90 3.00 -12.10
N SER A 73 -6.57 3.05 -12.03
CA SER A 73 -5.69 3.01 -13.20
C SER A 73 -4.92 1.69 -13.37
N VAL A 74 -4.84 0.85 -12.33
CA VAL A 74 -4.16 -0.44 -12.40
C VAL A 74 -5.18 -1.54 -12.69
N GLN A 75 -4.96 -2.27 -13.78
CA GLN A 75 -5.84 -3.37 -14.17
C GLN A 75 -5.56 -4.59 -13.31
N GLY A 76 -6.63 -5.33 -12.99
CA GLY A 76 -6.51 -6.57 -12.24
C GLY A 76 -6.37 -6.40 -10.74
N VAL A 77 -6.42 -5.17 -10.24
CA VAL A 77 -6.30 -4.87 -8.82
C VAL A 77 -7.46 -3.95 -8.40
N LYS A 78 -8.14 -4.33 -7.33
CA LYS A 78 -9.27 -3.55 -6.80
C LYS A 78 -8.96 -3.13 -5.36
N PHE A 79 -9.07 -1.84 -5.10
CA PHE A 79 -8.93 -1.27 -3.76
C PHE A 79 -10.17 -1.63 -2.93
N ILE A 80 -9.97 -2.13 -1.72
CA ILE A 80 -11.06 -2.52 -0.83
C ILE A 80 -11.20 -1.52 0.32
N THR A 81 -10.17 -1.40 1.16
CA THR A 81 -10.21 -0.49 2.30
C THR A 81 -8.84 0.13 2.56
N ALA A 82 -8.85 1.28 3.23
CA ALA A 82 -7.64 1.88 3.77
C ALA A 82 -7.90 2.30 5.21
N GLU A 83 -6.94 2.02 6.07
CA GLU A 83 -6.93 2.47 7.45
C GLU A 83 -5.65 3.22 7.70
N LYS A 84 -5.69 4.20 8.60
CA LYS A 84 -4.52 5.00 8.96
C LYS A 84 -4.56 5.37 10.42
N GLY A 85 -3.39 5.60 10.99
CA GLY A 85 -3.28 6.03 12.37
C GLY A 85 -1.83 6.24 12.77
N PRO A 86 -1.61 6.83 13.95
CA PRO A 86 -0.26 7.00 14.44
C PRO A 86 0.38 5.66 14.78
N LEU A 87 1.68 5.54 14.51
CA LEU A 87 2.45 4.37 14.91
C LEU A 87 2.65 4.43 16.42
N LEU A 88 2.17 3.43 17.14
CA LEU A 88 2.27 3.40 18.61
C LEU A 88 3.55 2.74 19.09
N ALA A 89 4.03 1.70 18.40
CA ALA A 89 5.21 0.96 18.80
C ALA A 89 5.80 0.23 17.61
N GLU A 90 7.12 0.02 17.66
CA GLU A 90 7.84 -0.73 16.64
C GLU A 90 8.78 -1.69 17.35
N PHE A 91 8.66 -2.98 17.05
CA PHE A 91 9.47 -4.03 17.62
C PHE A 91 10.27 -4.74 16.53
N ASP A 92 11.56 -4.84 16.70
CA ASP A 92 12.45 -5.55 15.79
C ASP A 92 12.89 -6.89 16.38
#